data_76e33215999393b50b778a89f2a39587
#
_entry.id   76e33215999393b50b778a89f2a39587
#
_cell.length_a   1.000
_cell.length_b   1.000
_cell.length_c   1.000
_cell.angle_alpha   90.00
_cell.angle_beta   90.00
_cell.angle_gamma   90.00
#
_symmetry.space_group_name_H-M   'P 1'
#
loop_
_entity.id
_entity.type
_entity.pdbx_description
1 polymer ?
#
loop_
_entity_poly.entity_id
_entity_poly.type
_entity_poly.pdbx_seq_one_letter_code
_entity_poly.pdbx_strand_id
1 'polypeptide(L)'
;MKKHIFLSLSTLLLSGCIFTPSSTLSSNSISSSSNSTSTIIQSTNEYGETLLNGYYKATTQTLDLHDVRKSYVFNDLPSVGDVNILVVPVRFKDSTYVEDKFCSYDEMKENIEKAFFGEDYETGWESLSSYYEKSSYNKLHINGEVTDWFTLDLTFLETASLSYREYADPTNYVVREIDKWYKENYGDTDEFDSNSDGYIDCVWMVYDAPSKNEYGIDWAYTTWDYFKQDEPDVDSPIPYAYAWASVDFLYTGKYVDENNNPLMDTHTIIHETGHVLGLEDYYDYDRIMGTAGGLDMMDNNIGDHTAYSKYSLGWIEPYVVYDNAEITIKPFESSGDAILIKDNWNHSPFDEYLLIEFYTPTGLNELDSLGKYAGIYPQMFQTNGIKIYHIDSRLGYYEGPSFKYYTDIIDDKDDGWDTSTQLAHSNTSSESCNKDYKLVRLLERGGTNFLNKKGVAAKDTMLFKEGDVFDPFDFNLVLDEDEHFNDGEYINYVIEIVKITDEEATLKFIVIDEELKKVYQ
;
A
#
# COMPACT_ATOMS: atom_id res chain seq x y z
N MET A 1 12.85 -22.86 -30.82
CA MET A 1 13.54 -24.02 -30.23
C MET A 1 14.85 -23.52 -29.64
N LYS A 2 14.77 -22.96 -28.42
CA LYS A 2 15.97 -22.57 -27.66
C LYS A 2 16.42 -23.80 -26.86
N LYS A 3 17.70 -24.13 -26.92
CA LYS A 3 18.28 -25.26 -26.21
C LYS A 3 18.59 -24.85 -24.78
N HIS A 4 17.99 -25.52 -23.83
CA HIS A 4 18.40 -25.43 -22.44
C HIS A 4 19.79 -26.06 -22.27
N ILE A 5 20.75 -25.26 -21.83
CA ILE A 5 22.06 -25.75 -21.43
C ILE A 5 22.08 -25.73 -19.90
N PHE A 6 22.02 -26.92 -19.31
CA PHE A 6 22.31 -27.11 -17.88
C PHE A 6 23.81 -27.02 -17.67
N LEU A 7 24.28 -25.97 -16.99
CA LEU A 7 25.67 -25.95 -16.50
C LEU A 7 25.70 -26.58 -15.10
N SER A 8 26.29 -27.77 -15.02
CA SER A 8 26.64 -28.37 -13.73
C SER A 8 27.93 -27.76 -13.23
N LEU A 9 27.89 -27.02 -12.15
CA LEU A 9 29.07 -26.50 -11.48
C LEU A 9 29.76 -27.65 -10.73
N SER A 10 30.92 -28.07 -11.28
CA SER A 10 31.81 -29.05 -10.62
C SER A 10 32.74 -28.30 -9.68
N THR A 11 32.66 -28.58 -8.40
CA THR A 11 33.60 -28.13 -7.38
C THR A 11 35.00 -28.67 -7.63
N LEU A 12 35.96 -27.80 -7.93
CA LEU A 12 37.39 -28.13 -7.92
C LEU A 12 37.98 -27.78 -6.56
N LEU A 13 38.32 -28.81 -5.82
CA LEU A 13 39.18 -28.72 -4.65
C LEU A 13 40.64 -28.60 -5.07
N LEU A 14 41.29 -27.46 -4.84
CA LEU A 14 42.74 -27.30 -4.97
C LEU A 14 43.36 -27.34 -3.59
N SER A 15 44.06 -28.45 -3.31
CA SER A 15 44.97 -28.60 -2.19
C SER A 15 46.33 -28.01 -2.55
N GLY A 16 46.76 -26.97 -1.81
CA GLY A 16 48.09 -26.37 -1.96
C GLY A 16 48.87 -26.45 -0.66
N CYS A 17 50.06 -26.95 -0.76
CA CYS A 17 50.97 -27.36 0.28
C CYS A 17 51.55 -26.21 1.14
N ILE A 18 51.78 -26.57 2.38
CA ILE A 18 52.51 -25.89 3.45
C ILE A 18 53.99 -25.72 3.13
N PHE A 19 54.54 -24.55 3.33
CA PHE A 19 55.97 -24.35 3.64
C PHE A 19 56.12 -23.48 4.89
N THR A 20 56.69 -24.05 5.94
CA THR A 20 57.25 -23.35 7.09
C THR A 20 58.75 -23.09 6.90
N PRO A 21 59.28 -21.98 7.42
CA PRO A 21 60.57 -22.05 8.08
C PRO A 21 60.49 -21.62 9.55
N SER A 22 61.05 -22.46 10.38
CA SER A 22 61.33 -22.23 11.78
C SER A 22 62.52 -21.31 11.99
N SER A 23 62.40 -20.34 12.92
CA SER A 23 63.52 -19.82 13.67
C SER A 23 63.08 -19.49 15.12
N THR A 24 63.68 -20.22 16.02
CA THR A 24 63.59 -20.05 17.47
C THR A 24 64.38 -18.82 17.92
N LEU A 25 63.84 -18.01 18.82
CA LEU A 25 64.54 -17.33 19.86
C LEU A 25 63.63 -17.04 21.07
N SER A 26 64.21 -17.22 22.25
CA SER A 26 63.63 -17.41 23.57
C SER A 26 63.13 -16.14 24.27
N SER A 27 62.10 -16.34 25.08
CA SER A 27 61.85 -15.81 26.45
C SER A 27 61.93 -14.32 26.74
N ASN A 28 60.75 -13.73 27.08
CA ASN A 28 60.57 -13.24 28.47
C ASN A 28 59.11 -12.92 28.73
N SER A 29 58.61 -13.50 29.81
CA SER A 29 57.25 -13.29 30.35
C SER A 29 57.12 -11.90 30.96
N ILE A 30 56.13 -11.11 30.50
CA ILE A 30 55.46 -10.10 31.31
C ILE A 30 53.98 -10.25 31.05
N SER A 31 53.26 -10.73 32.05
CA SER A 31 51.81 -10.75 32.09
C SER A 31 51.28 -9.34 32.29
N SER A 32 50.65 -8.78 31.28
CA SER A 32 49.66 -7.71 31.42
C SER A 32 48.42 -8.11 30.68
N SER A 33 47.40 -8.48 31.43
CA SER A 33 46.05 -8.68 30.94
C SER A 33 45.45 -7.33 30.53
N SER A 34 45.59 -6.98 29.27
CA SER A 34 44.77 -5.94 28.66
C SER A 34 43.59 -6.64 28.00
N ASN A 35 42.39 -6.56 28.63
CA ASN A 35 41.14 -6.76 27.95
C ASN A 35 41.01 -5.69 26.87
N SER A 36 41.53 -5.95 25.70
CA SER A 36 41.13 -5.19 24.51
C SER A 36 39.76 -5.69 24.08
N THR A 37 38.72 -5.03 24.57
CA THR A 37 37.44 -5.05 23.92
C THR A 37 37.67 -4.46 22.53
N SER A 38 37.82 -5.30 21.52
CA SER A 38 37.78 -4.84 20.14
C SER A 38 36.37 -4.31 19.89
N THR A 39 36.24 -2.99 19.92
CA THR A 39 35.04 -2.34 19.40
C THR A 39 35.01 -2.68 17.92
N ILE A 40 34.10 -3.59 17.52
CA ILE A 40 33.79 -3.82 16.11
C ILE A 40 33.16 -2.52 15.65
N ILE A 41 33.88 -1.71 14.90
CA ILE A 41 33.33 -0.54 14.22
C ILE A 41 32.49 -1.14 13.07
N GLN A 42 31.18 -1.19 13.23
CA GLN A 42 30.28 -1.51 12.16
C GLN A 42 30.33 -0.36 11.15
N SER A 43 30.51 -0.67 9.87
CA SER A 43 30.44 0.32 8.79
C SER A 43 28.96 0.73 8.60
N THR A 44 28.74 2.01 8.28
CA THR A 44 27.41 2.56 7.96
C THR A 44 27.46 3.17 6.56
N ASN A 45 26.28 3.26 5.91
CA ASN A 45 26.11 4.07 4.71
C ASN A 45 26.05 5.57 5.04
N GLU A 46 25.82 6.41 4.06
CA GLU A 46 25.72 7.87 4.21
C GLU A 46 24.53 8.34 5.08
N TYR A 47 23.48 7.52 5.20
CA TYR A 47 22.32 7.76 6.07
C TYR A 47 22.52 7.25 7.50
N GLY A 48 23.70 6.72 7.82
CA GLY A 48 24.02 6.18 9.14
C GLY A 48 23.47 4.77 9.42
N GLU A 49 22.92 4.11 8.42
CA GLU A 49 22.36 2.77 8.52
C GLU A 49 23.45 1.71 8.52
N THR A 50 23.34 0.73 9.41
CA THR A 50 24.35 -0.30 9.59
C THR A 50 24.43 -1.23 8.39
N LEU A 51 25.60 -1.29 7.73
CA LEU A 51 25.86 -2.24 6.66
C LEU A 51 26.06 -3.66 7.22
N LEU A 52 25.26 -4.58 6.73
CA LEU A 52 25.36 -6.01 7.01
C LEU A 52 26.09 -6.71 5.85
N ASN A 53 26.05 -8.03 5.80
CA ASN A 53 26.69 -8.80 4.74
C ASN A 53 25.88 -8.74 3.44
N GLY A 54 26.11 -7.70 2.64
CA GLY A 54 25.49 -7.48 1.34
C GLY A 54 24.14 -6.74 1.37
N TYR A 55 23.64 -6.34 2.54
CA TYR A 55 22.39 -5.60 2.69
C TYR A 55 22.39 -4.69 3.93
N TYR A 56 21.39 -3.83 4.05
CA TYR A 56 21.10 -3.04 5.25
C TYR A 56 19.59 -2.89 5.43
N LYS A 57 19.13 -2.51 6.62
CA LYS A 57 17.74 -2.14 6.85
C LYS A 57 17.59 -0.64 6.68
N ALA A 58 16.72 -0.21 5.78
CA ALA A 58 16.44 1.19 5.57
C ALA A 58 15.60 1.73 6.74
N THR A 59 16.19 2.60 7.54
CA THR A 59 15.55 3.25 8.69
C THR A 59 15.31 4.73 8.45
N THR A 60 15.81 5.24 7.33
CA THR A 60 15.63 6.62 6.88
C THR A 60 14.77 6.63 5.63
N GLN A 61 13.64 7.30 5.70
CA GLN A 61 12.76 7.57 4.57
C GLN A 61 12.80 9.07 4.29
N THR A 62 13.17 9.44 3.07
CA THR A 62 13.33 10.85 2.68
C THR A 62 12.02 11.53 2.33
N LEU A 63 11.05 10.75 1.86
CA LEU A 63 9.71 11.18 1.46
C LEU A 63 8.70 10.10 1.80
N ASP A 64 7.48 10.50 2.13
CA ASP A 64 6.33 9.62 2.25
C ASP A 64 5.18 10.07 1.34
N LEU A 65 4.09 9.35 1.32
CA LEU A 65 2.94 9.66 0.47
C LEU A 65 2.31 11.01 0.84
N HIS A 66 2.31 11.35 2.11
CA HIS A 66 1.79 12.62 2.60
C HIS A 66 2.60 13.82 2.08
N ASP A 67 3.94 13.73 2.00
CA ASP A 67 4.77 14.75 1.37
C ASP A 67 4.37 15.01 -0.08
N VAL A 68 4.12 13.94 -0.85
CA VAL A 68 3.70 14.04 -2.25
C VAL A 68 2.34 14.70 -2.36
N ARG A 69 1.38 14.29 -1.54
CA ARG A 69 0.00 14.81 -1.56
C ARG A 69 -0.04 16.28 -1.16
N LYS A 70 0.75 16.72 -0.21
CA LYS A 70 0.88 18.14 0.15
C LYS A 70 1.29 19.03 -1.02
N SER A 71 2.04 18.52 -2.01
CA SER A 71 2.41 19.32 -3.19
C SER A 71 1.20 19.73 -4.02
N TYR A 72 0.12 18.95 -3.98
CA TYR A 72 -1.18 19.28 -4.61
C TYR A 72 -2.10 20.14 -3.75
N VAL A 73 -1.65 20.50 -2.54
CA VAL A 73 -2.51 21.14 -1.56
C VAL A 73 -3.63 20.18 -1.09
N PHE A 74 -3.40 18.88 -1.11
CA PHE A 74 -4.26 17.91 -0.45
C PHE A 74 -3.79 17.71 0.99
N ASN A 75 -4.72 17.84 1.92
CA ASN A 75 -4.52 17.41 3.29
C ASN A 75 -5.21 16.07 3.43
N ASP A 76 -4.42 15.06 3.68
CA ASP A 76 -4.87 13.69 3.83
C ASP A 76 -4.85 13.31 5.32
N LEU A 77 -5.54 12.23 5.66
CA LEU A 77 -5.48 11.63 6.98
C LEU A 77 -4.02 11.22 7.29
N PRO A 78 -3.45 11.60 8.43
CA PRO A 78 -2.11 11.13 8.82
C PRO A 78 -2.03 9.61 8.84
N SER A 79 -0.96 9.06 8.26
CA SER A 79 -0.78 7.60 8.12
C SER A 79 -0.17 6.92 9.35
N VAL A 80 0.24 7.69 10.35
CA VAL A 80 0.86 7.19 11.59
C VAL A 80 0.38 7.99 12.80
N GLY A 81 0.31 7.33 13.96
CA GLY A 81 -0.11 7.94 15.22
C GLY A 81 -1.58 7.69 15.55
N ASP A 82 -2.07 8.43 16.53
CA ASP A 82 -3.48 8.43 16.91
C ASP A 82 -4.20 9.51 16.11
N VAL A 83 -5.21 9.13 15.34
CA VAL A 83 -6.03 10.04 14.54
C VAL A 83 -7.50 9.87 14.86
N ASN A 84 -8.27 10.95 14.73
CA ASN A 84 -9.72 10.92 14.93
C ASN A 84 -10.42 11.28 13.62
N ILE A 85 -11.45 10.51 13.28
CA ILE A 85 -12.32 10.78 12.13
C ILE A 85 -13.74 11.06 12.59
N LEU A 86 -14.43 11.94 11.87
CA LEU A 86 -15.83 12.27 12.11
C LEU A 86 -16.73 11.41 11.23
N VAL A 87 -17.54 10.54 11.82
CA VAL A 87 -18.49 9.67 11.09
C VAL A 87 -19.92 10.16 11.31
N VAL A 88 -20.59 10.52 10.21
CA VAL A 88 -21.93 11.10 10.24
C VAL A 88 -22.93 10.25 9.44
N PRO A 89 -23.88 9.58 10.10
CA PRO A 89 -25.04 9.00 9.43
C PRO A 89 -25.95 10.10 8.86
N VAL A 90 -26.24 10.07 7.56
CA VAL A 90 -26.93 11.14 6.84
C VAL A 90 -28.27 10.66 6.30
N ARG A 91 -29.33 11.39 6.63
CA ARG A 91 -30.69 11.19 6.08
C ARG A 91 -31.05 12.32 5.15
N PHE A 92 -31.67 11.98 4.03
CA PHE A 92 -32.39 12.98 3.24
C PHE A 92 -33.76 13.25 3.86
N LYS A 93 -34.32 14.43 3.60
CA LYS A 93 -35.60 14.90 4.15
C LYS A 93 -36.76 13.91 3.97
N ASP A 94 -36.75 13.14 2.89
CA ASP A 94 -37.79 12.20 2.50
C ASP A 94 -37.37 10.73 2.61
N SER A 95 -36.18 10.44 3.15
CA SER A 95 -35.69 9.06 3.23
C SER A 95 -36.23 8.32 4.45
N THR A 96 -36.58 7.04 4.22
CA THR A 96 -36.93 6.04 5.24
C THR A 96 -36.27 4.71 4.90
N TYR A 97 -35.23 4.72 4.07
CA TYR A 97 -34.66 3.53 3.46
C TYR A 97 -34.08 2.54 4.49
N VAL A 98 -33.41 3.04 5.54
CA VAL A 98 -32.86 2.23 6.62
C VAL A 98 -34.00 1.48 7.35
N GLU A 99 -35.07 2.20 7.78
CA GLU A 99 -36.18 1.58 8.50
C GLU A 99 -36.97 0.61 7.62
N ASP A 100 -37.13 0.92 6.33
CA ASP A 100 -37.88 0.10 5.40
C ASP A 100 -37.15 -1.20 5.02
N LYS A 101 -35.81 -1.18 5.03
CA LYS A 101 -35.02 -2.30 4.47
C LYS A 101 -34.21 -3.08 5.51
N PHE A 102 -33.75 -2.44 6.57
CA PHE A 102 -32.79 -3.03 7.52
C PHE A 102 -33.34 -3.08 8.96
N CYS A 103 -33.25 -1.98 9.70
CA CYS A 103 -33.53 -1.90 11.13
C CYS A 103 -33.89 -0.46 11.54
N SER A 104 -34.08 -0.21 12.82
CA SER A 104 -34.29 1.16 13.33
C SER A 104 -33.05 2.02 13.14
N TYR A 105 -33.23 3.35 13.12
CA TYR A 105 -32.10 4.27 13.02
C TYR A 105 -31.12 4.16 14.19
N ASP A 106 -31.62 3.90 15.42
CA ASP A 106 -30.76 3.71 16.59
C ASP A 106 -29.89 2.45 16.42
N GLU A 107 -30.47 1.33 15.98
CA GLU A 107 -29.74 0.09 15.73
C GLU A 107 -28.76 0.24 14.56
N MET A 108 -29.10 0.98 13.52
CA MET A 108 -28.19 1.24 12.40
C MET A 108 -27.00 2.10 12.84
N LYS A 109 -27.22 3.10 13.69
CA LYS A 109 -26.12 3.89 14.27
C LYS A 109 -25.15 3.01 15.06
N GLU A 110 -25.65 2.12 15.92
CA GLU A 110 -24.82 1.14 16.64
C GLU A 110 -24.04 0.22 15.68
N ASN A 111 -24.64 -0.17 14.55
CA ASN A 111 -23.98 -0.98 13.55
C ASN A 111 -22.90 -0.19 12.78
N ILE A 112 -23.14 1.08 12.47
CA ILE A 112 -22.11 1.96 11.90
C ILE A 112 -20.94 2.11 12.90
N GLU A 113 -21.22 2.33 14.19
CA GLU A 113 -20.20 2.42 15.21
C GLU A 113 -19.32 1.15 15.28
N LYS A 114 -19.94 -0.04 15.22
CA LYS A 114 -19.21 -1.31 15.15
C LYS A 114 -18.39 -1.44 13.87
N ALA A 115 -18.90 -1.00 12.73
CA ALA A 115 -18.19 -1.09 11.46
C ALA A 115 -16.93 -0.20 11.42
N PHE A 116 -16.99 0.95 12.05
CA PHE A 116 -15.86 1.88 12.09
C PHE A 116 -14.90 1.60 13.25
N PHE A 117 -15.42 1.42 14.46
CA PHE A 117 -14.63 1.44 15.71
C PHE A 117 -14.82 0.20 16.59
N GLY A 118 -15.58 -0.79 16.15
CA GLY A 118 -15.80 -2.04 16.89
C GLY A 118 -14.60 -2.96 16.89
N GLU A 119 -14.69 -3.99 17.73
CA GLU A 119 -13.70 -5.06 17.76
C GLU A 119 -13.84 -5.96 16.51
N ASP A 120 -12.78 -6.66 16.14
CA ASP A 120 -12.71 -7.51 14.94
C ASP A 120 -13.79 -8.63 14.86
N TYR A 121 -14.31 -9.07 16.02
CA TYR A 121 -15.38 -10.08 16.08
C TYR A 121 -16.80 -9.51 15.95
N GLU A 122 -16.99 -8.19 15.92
CA GLU A 122 -18.31 -7.55 15.89
C GLU A 122 -18.85 -7.36 14.46
N THR A 123 -18.02 -7.57 13.47
CA THR A 123 -18.34 -7.49 12.04
C THR A 123 -18.19 -8.84 11.35
N GLY A 124 -18.30 -8.88 10.03
CA GLY A 124 -18.02 -10.09 9.26
C GLY A 124 -16.53 -10.38 9.07
N TRP A 125 -15.68 -9.42 9.41
CA TRP A 125 -14.23 -9.52 9.28
C TRP A 125 -13.53 -8.58 10.29
N GLU A 126 -13.04 -7.43 9.86
CA GLU A 126 -12.44 -6.38 10.68
C GLU A 126 -13.36 -5.16 10.74
N SER A 127 -13.24 -4.32 11.77
CA SER A 127 -13.70 -2.94 11.69
C SER A 127 -12.68 -2.08 10.93
N LEU A 128 -13.01 -0.83 10.63
CA LEU A 128 -12.04 0.11 10.07
C LEU A 128 -10.82 0.25 10.99
N SER A 129 -11.04 0.51 12.28
CA SER A 129 -9.97 0.70 13.26
C SER A 129 -9.12 -0.56 13.42
N SER A 130 -9.72 -1.73 13.63
CA SER A 130 -8.97 -2.98 13.83
C SER A 130 -8.17 -3.39 12.60
N TYR A 131 -8.69 -3.12 11.39
CA TYR A 131 -7.96 -3.37 10.14
C TYR A 131 -6.70 -2.52 10.05
N TYR A 132 -6.83 -1.21 10.21
CA TYR A 132 -5.69 -0.30 10.06
C TYR A 132 -4.68 -0.45 11.19
N GLU A 133 -5.10 -0.77 12.41
CA GLU A 133 -4.19 -1.11 13.51
C GLU A 133 -3.33 -2.33 13.16
N LYS A 134 -3.95 -3.42 12.67
CA LYS A 134 -3.23 -4.64 12.26
C LYS A 134 -2.37 -4.41 11.02
N SER A 135 -2.92 -3.82 9.96
CA SER A 135 -2.24 -3.61 8.68
C SER A 135 -1.03 -2.67 8.83
N SER A 136 -1.10 -1.68 9.71
CA SER A 136 0.00 -0.74 9.99
C SER A 136 1.02 -1.25 11.01
N TYR A 137 0.88 -2.46 11.53
CA TYR A 137 1.70 -2.99 12.64
C TYR A 137 1.64 -2.09 13.90
N ASN A 138 0.43 -1.65 14.27
CA ASN A 138 0.15 -0.71 15.37
C ASN A 138 0.82 0.66 15.22
N LYS A 139 1.07 1.12 14.00
CA LYS A 139 1.59 2.48 13.75
C LYS A 139 0.48 3.51 13.55
N LEU A 140 -0.69 3.09 13.09
CA LEU A 140 -1.86 3.94 12.89
C LEU A 140 -3.01 3.43 13.75
N HIS A 141 -3.57 4.31 14.57
CA HIS A 141 -4.75 4.06 15.39
C HIS A 141 -5.84 5.05 14.98
N ILE A 142 -6.83 4.56 14.24
CA ILE A 142 -8.00 5.37 13.83
C ILE A 142 -9.06 5.27 14.91
N ASN A 143 -9.36 6.39 15.53
CA ASN A 143 -10.45 6.58 16.49
C ASN A 143 -11.47 7.57 15.92
N GLY A 144 -12.53 7.86 16.66
CA GLY A 144 -13.47 8.88 16.24
C GLY A 144 -14.82 8.77 16.89
N GLU A 145 -15.77 9.50 16.33
CA GLU A 145 -17.14 9.57 16.83
C GLU A 145 -18.14 9.26 15.70
N VAL A 146 -19.18 8.48 16.02
CA VAL A 146 -20.37 8.37 15.20
C VAL A 146 -21.46 9.25 15.78
N THR A 147 -21.80 10.33 15.10
CA THR A 147 -22.80 11.30 15.56
C THR A 147 -24.20 10.73 15.57
N ASP A 148 -25.16 11.49 16.09
CA ASP A 148 -26.56 11.24 15.80
C ASP A 148 -26.84 11.47 14.30
N TRP A 149 -27.98 10.95 13.82
CA TRP A 149 -28.38 11.11 12.43
C TRP A 149 -28.53 12.59 12.06
N PHE A 150 -27.72 13.07 11.13
CA PHE A 150 -27.91 14.35 10.49
C PHE A 150 -29.03 14.24 9.45
N THR A 151 -30.05 15.08 9.53
CA THR A 151 -31.13 15.12 8.53
C THR A 151 -30.99 16.37 7.67
N LEU A 152 -30.63 16.15 6.40
CA LEU A 152 -30.51 17.22 5.42
C LEU A 152 -31.90 17.78 5.08
N ASP A 153 -32.06 19.10 5.04
CA ASP A 153 -33.35 19.75 4.65
C ASP A 153 -33.59 19.76 3.11
N LEU A 154 -33.00 18.79 2.43
CA LEU A 154 -33.22 18.51 1.01
C LEU A 154 -33.63 17.05 0.85
N THR A 155 -34.49 16.80 -0.15
CA THR A 155 -34.76 15.45 -0.60
C THR A 155 -33.54 14.89 -1.36
N PHE A 156 -33.50 13.58 -1.52
CA PHE A 156 -32.48 12.92 -2.34
C PHE A 156 -32.36 13.54 -3.75
N LEU A 157 -33.50 13.78 -4.42
CA LEU A 157 -33.51 14.35 -5.76
C LEU A 157 -33.03 15.81 -5.79
N GLU A 158 -33.39 16.61 -4.81
CA GLU A 158 -32.92 18.00 -4.69
C GLU A 158 -31.41 18.02 -4.51
N THR A 159 -30.87 17.17 -3.64
CA THR A 159 -29.40 17.05 -3.42
C THR A 159 -28.69 16.62 -4.70
N ALA A 160 -29.15 15.58 -5.38
CA ALA A 160 -28.57 15.11 -6.64
C ALA A 160 -28.62 16.16 -7.77
N SER A 161 -29.49 17.16 -7.64
CA SER A 161 -29.66 18.23 -8.62
C SER A 161 -28.80 19.46 -8.33
N LEU A 162 -28.00 19.46 -7.24
CA LEU A 162 -27.11 20.57 -6.92
C LEU A 162 -26.07 20.79 -8.04
N SER A 163 -25.71 22.05 -8.21
CA SER A 163 -24.87 22.45 -9.34
C SER A 163 -23.39 22.17 -9.11
N TYR A 164 -22.78 21.38 -9.94
CA TYR A 164 -21.31 21.21 -10.00
C TYR A 164 -20.51 22.50 -10.27
N ARG A 165 -21.18 23.61 -10.61
CA ARG A 165 -20.51 24.90 -10.75
C ARG A 165 -20.32 25.63 -9.42
N GLU A 166 -21.15 25.28 -8.45
CA GLU A 166 -21.18 25.90 -7.13
C GLU A 166 -20.45 25.04 -6.09
N TYR A 167 -20.47 23.74 -6.28
CA TYR A 167 -19.84 22.74 -5.43
C TYR A 167 -18.95 21.80 -6.26
N ALA A 168 -17.92 21.19 -5.66
CA ALA A 168 -17.09 20.18 -6.33
C ALA A 168 -17.97 19.04 -6.87
N ASP A 169 -18.89 18.59 -6.04
CA ASP A 169 -19.97 17.67 -6.31
C ASP A 169 -21.14 17.93 -5.33
N PRO A 170 -22.30 17.27 -5.47
CA PRO A 170 -23.40 17.45 -4.53
C PRO A 170 -23.06 17.13 -3.07
N THR A 171 -22.12 16.21 -2.81
CA THR A 171 -21.73 15.81 -1.47
C THR A 171 -20.90 16.88 -0.76
N ASN A 172 -20.24 17.74 -1.50
CA ASN A 172 -19.54 18.90 -0.94
C ASN A 172 -20.51 19.88 -0.22
N TYR A 173 -21.71 20.05 -0.75
CA TYR A 173 -22.76 20.78 -0.03
C TYR A 173 -23.14 20.08 1.27
N VAL A 174 -23.31 18.76 1.23
CA VAL A 174 -23.73 17.97 2.39
C VAL A 174 -22.69 18.06 3.52
N VAL A 175 -21.40 17.87 3.21
CA VAL A 175 -20.34 17.91 4.23
C VAL A 175 -20.22 19.28 4.89
N ARG A 176 -20.45 20.36 4.15
CA ARG A 176 -20.48 21.72 4.70
C ARG A 176 -21.69 22.00 5.59
N GLU A 177 -22.84 21.44 5.28
CA GLU A 177 -24.01 21.52 6.16
C GLU A 177 -23.82 20.66 7.42
N ILE A 178 -23.10 19.53 7.32
CA ILE A 178 -22.69 18.70 8.45
C ILE A 178 -21.77 19.49 9.39
N ASP A 179 -20.74 20.18 8.88
CA ASP A 179 -19.83 20.99 9.67
C ASP A 179 -20.58 22.03 10.51
N LYS A 180 -21.46 22.79 9.89
CA LYS A 180 -22.30 23.77 10.58
C LYS A 180 -23.16 23.13 11.66
N TRP A 181 -23.83 22.02 11.31
CA TRP A 181 -24.68 21.29 12.24
C TRP A 181 -23.89 20.71 13.41
N TYR A 182 -22.69 20.16 13.14
CA TYR A 182 -21.82 19.60 14.16
C TYR A 182 -21.41 20.69 15.15
N LYS A 183 -20.90 21.82 14.66
CA LYS A 183 -20.48 22.97 15.47
C LYS A 183 -21.61 23.58 16.31
N GLU A 184 -22.84 23.54 15.80
CA GLU A 184 -24.02 24.02 16.54
C GLU A 184 -24.49 23.07 17.66
N ASN A 185 -24.27 21.77 17.54
CA ASN A 185 -24.84 20.76 18.45
C ASN A 185 -23.82 20.05 19.32
N TYR A 186 -22.56 19.92 18.88
CA TYR A 186 -21.51 19.18 19.60
C TYR A 186 -20.36 20.06 20.06
N GLY A 187 -20.03 21.13 19.37
CA GLY A 187 -18.92 22.02 19.66
C GLY A 187 -17.93 22.14 18.52
N ASP A 188 -16.72 22.56 18.84
CA ASP A 188 -15.66 22.67 17.81
C ASP A 188 -15.19 21.31 17.30
N THR A 189 -14.46 21.33 16.19
CA THR A 189 -13.99 20.18 15.43
C THR A 189 -12.48 19.94 15.57
N ASP A 190 -11.84 20.59 16.53
CA ASP A 190 -10.39 20.56 16.77
C ASP A 190 -9.86 19.16 17.11
N GLU A 191 -10.69 18.29 17.68
CA GLU A 191 -10.31 16.90 17.93
C GLU A 191 -10.14 16.03 16.67
N PHE A 192 -10.64 16.50 15.51
CA PHE A 192 -10.53 15.82 14.22
C PHE A 192 -9.44 16.39 13.31
N ASP A 193 -8.60 17.27 13.81
CA ASP A 193 -7.43 17.86 13.15
C ASP A 193 -6.15 17.41 13.87
N SER A 194 -5.72 16.18 13.60
CA SER A 194 -4.61 15.54 14.32
C SER A 194 -3.25 16.19 14.00
N ASN A 195 -3.14 16.84 12.86
CA ASN A 195 -1.90 17.49 12.40
C ASN A 195 -1.87 19.01 12.62
N SER A 196 -2.98 19.60 13.12
CA SER A 196 -3.15 21.02 13.41
C SER A 196 -2.95 21.93 12.20
N ASP A 197 -3.48 21.55 11.05
CA ASP A 197 -3.41 22.34 9.81
C ASP A 197 -4.68 23.14 9.49
N GLY A 198 -5.70 23.03 10.34
CA GLY A 198 -6.97 23.75 10.25
C GLY A 198 -8.03 23.04 9.40
N TYR A 199 -7.76 21.80 9.00
CA TYR A 199 -8.72 20.96 8.32
C TYR A 199 -9.05 19.72 9.15
N ILE A 200 -10.30 19.25 9.05
CA ILE A 200 -10.70 17.94 9.56
C ILE A 200 -10.01 16.87 8.72
N ASP A 201 -9.26 15.98 9.35
CA ASP A 201 -8.49 14.92 8.68
C ASP A 201 -9.36 14.03 7.79
N CYS A 202 -10.56 13.67 8.25
CA CYS A 202 -11.54 12.91 7.47
C CYS A 202 -12.96 13.06 8.00
N VAL A 203 -13.90 13.35 7.10
CA VAL A 203 -15.34 13.21 7.38
C VAL A 203 -15.89 12.03 6.60
N TRP A 204 -16.46 11.06 7.29
CA TRP A 204 -17.19 9.95 6.70
C TRP A 204 -18.70 10.16 6.72
N MET A 205 -19.37 10.05 5.57
CA MET A 205 -20.82 10.14 5.45
C MET A 205 -21.43 8.79 5.09
N VAL A 206 -22.36 8.28 5.93
CA VAL A 206 -23.07 7.03 5.66
C VAL A 206 -24.53 7.34 5.35
N TYR A 207 -24.93 7.19 4.08
CA TYR A 207 -26.20 7.67 3.59
C TYR A 207 -27.35 6.66 3.77
N ASP A 208 -28.48 7.14 4.27
CA ASP A 208 -29.79 6.48 4.29
C ASP A 208 -30.41 6.46 2.89
N ALA A 209 -29.79 5.73 1.96
CA ALA A 209 -30.20 5.64 0.58
C ALA A 209 -29.67 4.36 -0.10
N PRO A 210 -30.30 3.89 -1.19
CA PRO A 210 -29.80 2.74 -1.93
C PRO A 210 -28.51 3.07 -2.70
N SER A 211 -27.51 2.19 -2.65
CA SER A 211 -26.24 2.32 -3.40
C SER A 211 -26.42 2.36 -4.92
N LYS A 212 -27.48 1.76 -5.42
CA LYS A 212 -27.81 1.73 -6.85
C LYS A 212 -29.01 2.61 -7.14
N ASN A 213 -28.77 3.81 -7.58
CA ASN A 213 -29.78 4.77 -8.03
C ASN A 213 -29.36 5.39 -9.37
N GLU A 214 -30.29 6.10 -10.01
CA GLU A 214 -30.04 6.71 -11.34
C GLU A 214 -29.08 7.91 -11.29
N TYR A 215 -28.77 8.43 -10.10
CA TYR A 215 -27.96 9.64 -9.91
C TYR A 215 -26.54 9.35 -9.47
N GLY A 216 -26.27 8.18 -8.88
CA GLY A 216 -24.93 7.70 -8.51
C GLY A 216 -24.29 8.38 -7.30
N ILE A 217 -24.97 9.31 -6.62
CA ILE A 217 -24.39 10.10 -5.51
C ILE A 217 -24.13 9.30 -4.23
N ASP A 218 -24.71 8.11 -4.09
CA ASP A 218 -24.55 7.26 -2.90
C ASP A 218 -23.65 6.04 -3.16
N TRP A 219 -23.05 5.97 -4.33
CA TRP A 219 -21.97 5.02 -4.58
C TRP A 219 -20.75 5.43 -3.72
N ALA A 220 -20.04 4.46 -3.16
CA ALA A 220 -18.87 4.75 -2.34
C ALA A 220 -17.81 5.51 -3.14
N TYR A 221 -17.25 6.53 -2.51
CA TYR A 221 -16.23 7.39 -3.11
C TYR A 221 -15.51 8.22 -2.06
N THR A 222 -14.29 8.63 -2.40
CA THR A 222 -13.49 9.59 -1.62
C THR A 222 -13.16 10.80 -2.48
N THR A 223 -13.22 12.00 -1.90
CA THR A 223 -12.88 13.24 -2.59
C THR A 223 -12.40 14.34 -1.62
N TRP A 224 -11.96 15.45 -2.19
CA TRP A 224 -11.47 16.63 -1.47
C TRP A 224 -12.24 17.87 -1.90
N ASP A 225 -12.35 18.89 -1.03
CA ASP A 225 -12.95 20.18 -1.38
C ASP A 225 -12.03 21.01 -2.26
N TYR A 226 -12.03 20.74 -3.55
CA TYR A 226 -11.23 21.48 -4.55
C TYR A 226 -11.59 22.96 -4.66
N PHE A 227 -12.76 23.38 -4.23
CA PHE A 227 -13.20 24.77 -4.37
C PHE A 227 -12.75 25.66 -3.24
N LYS A 228 -12.22 25.12 -2.15
CA LYS A 228 -11.68 25.84 -0.98
C LYS A 228 -12.39 27.16 -0.73
N GLN A 229 -13.69 27.07 -0.36
CA GLN A 229 -14.48 28.29 -0.15
C GLN A 229 -14.08 29.02 1.13
N ASP A 230 -13.52 28.30 2.08
CA ASP A 230 -13.11 28.82 3.37
C ASP A 230 -11.61 28.60 3.59
N GLU A 231 -10.97 29.51 4.33
CA GLU A 231 -9.57 29.33 4.75
C GLU A 231 -9.50 28.40 5.94
N PRO A 232 -8.43 27.59 6.09
CA PRO A 232 -8.25 26.69 7.22
C PRO A 232 -8.21 27.47 8.54
N ASP A 233 -8.82 26.94 9.59
CA ASP A 233 -8.89 27.53 10.91
C ASP A 233 -8.53 26.46 11.97
N VAL A 234 -7.37 26.58 12.58
CA VAL A 234 -6.88 25.64 13.59
C VAL A 234 -7.68 25.66 14.89
N ASP A 235 -8.40 26.75 15.17
CA ASP A 235 -9.28 26.86 16.35
C ASP A 235 -10.69 26.32 16.06
N SER A 236 -11.02 26.07 14.79
CA SER A 236 -12.30 25.51 14.33
C SER A 236 -12.14 24.87 12.94
N PRO A 237 -11.48 23.71 12.86
CA PRO A 237 -11.15 23.04 11.60
C PRO A 237 -12.38 22.81 10.72
N ILE A 238 -12.16 22.84 9.42
CA ILE A 238 -13.22 22.70 8.40
C ILE A 238 -13.02 21.44 7.58
N PRO A 239 -14.09 20.82 7.03
CA PRO A 239 -13.97 19.64 6.19
C PRO A 239 -13.17 19.93 4.92
N TYR A 240 -12.24 19.03 4.60
CA TYR A 240 -11.50 19.06 3.35
C TYR A 240 -11.47 17.69 2.66
N ALA A 241 -10.92 16.66 3.30
CA ALA A 241 -10.99 15.27 2.86
C ALA A 241 -12.27 14.62 3.38
N TYR A 242 -13.03 13.96 2.52
CA TYR A 242 -14.23 13.25 2.95
C TYR A 242 -14.55 12.06 2.06
N ALA A 243 -15.13 11.05 2.69
CA ALA A 243 -15.58 9.84 2.04
C ALA A 243 -17.07 9.59 2.32
N TRP A 244 -17.72 8.83 1.47
CA TRP A 244 -19.10 8.43 1.70
C TRP A 244 -19.44 7.07 1.11
N ALA A 245 -20.48 6.47 1.67
CA ALA A 245 -21.09 5.28 1.14
C ALA A 245 -22.57 5.20 1.54
N SER A 246 -23.37 4.49 0.75
CA SER A 246 -24.71 4.04 1.16
C SER A 246 -24.60 3.01 2.29
N VAL A 247 -25.58 2.93 3.18
CA VAL A 247 -25.75 1.84 4.16
C VAL A 247 -25.80 0.45 3.51
N ASP A 248 -26.12 0.35 2.23
CA ASP A 248 -26.09 -0.92 1.48
C ASP A 248 -24.71 -1.59 1.50
N PHE A 249 -23.64 -0.80 1.57
CA PHE A 249 -22.29 -1.33 1.60
C PHE A 249 -21.95 -2.07 2.89
N LEU A 250 -22.66 -1.79 3.98
CA LEU A 250 -22.54 -2.55 5.22
C LEU A 250 -23.23 -3.92 5.15
N TYR A 251 -24.16 -4.12 4.20
CA TYR A 251 -24.96 -5.35 4.12
C TYR A 251 -25.00 -5.88 2.68
N THR A 252 -23.83 -6.10 2.10
CA THR A 252 -23.71 -6.60 0.72
C THR A 252 -24.21 -8.03 0.54
N GLY A 253 -24.44 -8.76 1.65
CA GLY A 253 -24.78 -10.19 1.63
C GLY A 253 -23.59 -11.10 1.28
N LYS A 254 -22.38 -10.57 1.31
CA LYS A 254 -21.16 -11.27 0.98
C LYS A 254 -20.63 -12.09 2.15
N TYR A 255 -20.88 -11.61 3.36
CA TYR A 255 -20.59 -12.32 4.59
C TYR A 255 -21.87 -12.85 5.20
N VAL A 256 -21.84 -14.07 5.62
CA VAL A 256 -22.96 -14.72 6.32
C VAL A 256 -22.41 -15.59 7.45
N ASP A 257 -23.17 -15.67 8.54
CA ASP A 257 -22.89 -16.60 9.62
C ASP A 257 -23.21 -18.05 9.24
N GLU A 258 -23.01 -18.98 10.16
CA GLU A 258 -23.31 -20.41 9.98
C GLU A 258 -24.79 -20.71 9.70
N ASN A 259 -25.70 -19.76 10.00
CA ASN A 259 -27.14 -19.84 9.77
C ASN A 259 -27.60 -19.10 8.49
N ASN A 260 -26.66 -18.58 7.70
CA ASN A 260 -26.87 -17.71 6.53
C ASN A 260 -27.51 -16.34 6.87
N ASN A 261 -27.31 -15.81 8.07
CA ASN A 261 -27.66 -14.44 8.36
C ASN A 261 -26.56 -13.51 7.84
N PRO A 262 -26.91 -12.36 7.24
CA PRO A 262 -25.93 -11.38 6.79
C PRO A 262 -25.08 -10.87 7.98
N LEU A 263 -23.76 -10.85 7.78
CA LEU A 263 -22.82 -10.16 8.64
C LEU A 263 -22.49 -8.78 8.03
N MET A 264 -21.93 -7.89 8.82
CA MET A 264 -21.48 -6.59 8.32
C MET A 264 -20.30 -6.76 7.38
N ASP A 265 -20.27 -5.96 6.34
CA ASP A 265 -19.23 -5.88 5.33
C ASP A 265 -18.53 -4.52 5.44
N THR A 266 -17.30 -4.53 5.88
CA THR A 266 -16.49 -3.31 6.10
C THR A 266 -15.50 -3.02 4.99
N HIS A 267 -15.38 -3.92 4.00
CA HIS A 267 -14.42 -3.80 2.91
C HIS A 267 -14.43 -2.41 2.25
N THR A 268 -15.60 -1.93 1.85
CA THR A 268 -15.71 -0.63 1.16
C THR A 268 -15.28 0.54 2.04
N ILE A 269 -15.62 0.51 3.33
CA ILE A 269 -15.19 1.56 4.27
C ILE A 269 -13.67 1.57 4.39
N ILE A 270 -13.07 0.41 4.50
CA ILE A 270 -11.61 0.26 4.60
C ILE A 270 -10.94 0.74 3.31
N HIS A 271 -11.45 0.33 2.14
CA HIS A 271 -10.93 0.71 0.83
C HIS A 271 -10.98 2.24 0.62
N GLU A 272 -12.13 2.87 0.82
CA GLU A 272 -12.29 4.33 0.65
C GLU A 272 -11.42 5.12 1.65
N THR A 273 -11.20 4.59 2.86
CA THR A 273 -10.27 5.21 3.81
C THR A 273 -8.81 5.07 3.34
N GLY A 274 -8.47 4.03 2.59
CA GLY A 274 -7.18 3.91 1.91
C GLY A 274 -6.92 5.09 0.96
N HIS A 275 -7.95 5.56 0.26
CA HIS A 275 -7.86 6.78 -0.56
C HIS A 275 -7.67 8.04 0.29
N VAL A 276 -8.34 8.14 1.44
CA VAL A 276 -8.12 9.28 2.37
C VAL A 276 -6.69 9.29 2.92
N LEU A 277 -6.05 8.11 3.06
CA LEU A 277 -4.63 7.99 3.40
C LEU A 277 -3.70 8.31 2.20
N GLY A 278 -4.25 8.54 1.01
CA GLY A 278 -3.53 8.93 -0.21
C GLY A 278 -3.22 7.79 -1.19
N LEU A 279 -3.63 6.56 -0.92
CA LEU A 279 -3.40 5.42 -1.83
C LEU A 279 -4.25 5.52 -3.10
N GLU A 280 -3.70 5.05 -4.21
CA GLU A 280 -4.39 4.95 -5.50
C GLU A 280 -5.07 3.58 -5.65
N ASP A 281 -6.04 3.47 -6.57
CA ASP A 281 -6.55 2.17 -7.01
C ASP A 281 -5.50 1.37 -7.78
N TYR A 282 -5.35 0.08 -7.47
CA TYR A 282 -4.42 -0.81 -8.18
C TYR A 282 -5.11 -1.72 -9.20
N TYR A 283 -6.45 -1.67 -9.31
CA TYR A 283 -7.14 -2.28 -10.43
C TYR A 283 -7.13 -1.37 -11.67
N ASP A 284 -7.35 -1.96 -12.83
CA ASP A 284 -7.41 -1.22 -14.09
C ASP A 284 -8.90 -0.93 -14.43
N TYR A 285 -9.31 0.32 -14.42
CA TYR A 285 -10.67 0.76 -14.75
C TYR A 285 -11.16 0.23 -16.11
N ASP A 286 -10.24 0.05 -17.06
CA ASP A 286 -10.55 -0.49 -18.39
C ASP A 286 -10.66 -2.03 -18.42
N ARG A 287 -10.11 -2.73 -17.41
CA ARG A 287 -9.91 -4.18 -17.43
C ARG A 287 -10.54 -4.97 -16.29
N ILE A 288 -11.04 -4.33 -15.24
CA ILE A 288 -11.60 -4.91 -14.00
C ILE A 288 -10.52 -5.44 -13.05
N MET A 289 -9.46 -6.07 -13.57
CA MET A 289 -8.28 -6.53 -12.85
C MET A 289 -7.06 -5.86 -13.45
N GLY A 290 -6.09 -5.52 -12.61
CA GLY A 290 -4.83 -4.90 -12.98
C GLY A 290 -3.65 -5.83 -12.82
N THR A 291 -2.47 -5.29 -13.05
CA THR A 291 -1.20 -6.02 -12.94
C THR A 291 -0.79 -6.32 -11.50
N ALA A 292 -1.41 -5.68 -10.51
CA ALA A 292 -1.28 -6.05 -9.09
C ALA A 292 -1.94 -7.40 -8.77
N GLY A 293 -2.86 -7.86 -9.62
CA GLY A 293 -3.42 -9.21 -9.56
C GLY A 293 -4.54 -9.42 -8.55
N GLY A 294 -5.09 -8.36 -7.99
CA GLY A 294 -6.11 -8.43 -6.94
C GLY A 294 -5.52 -8.68 -5.54
N LEU A 295 -4.31 -8.23 -5.26
CA LEU A 295 -3.56 -8.62 -4.06
C LEU A 295 -3.41 -7.54 -2.99
N ASP A 296 -4.05 -6.41 -3.15
CA ASP A 296 -4.02 -5.29 -2.21
C ASP A 296 -5.45 -4.87 -1.85
N MET A 297 -5.67 -4.29 -0.67
CA MET A 297 -6.96 -3.70 -0.29
C MET A 297 -7.42 -2.64 -1.30
N MET A 298 -6.47 -1.97 -1.97
CA MET A 298 -6.75 -1.02 -3.05
C MET A 298 -6.94 -1.69 -4.43
N ASP A 299 -7.06 -3.01 -4.49
CA ASP A 299 -7.39 -3.81 -5.67
C ASP A 299 -8.66 -4.64 -5.39
N ASN A 300 -8.91 -5.69 -6.16
CA ASN A 300 -10.12 -6.50 -6.12
C ASN A 300 -10.00 -7.68 -5.15
N ASN A 301 -9.78 -7.43 -3.87
CA ASN A 301 -9.71 -8.47 -2.84
C ASN A 301 -10.35 -8.05 -1.50
N ILE A 302 -10.19 -8.90 -0.50
CA ILE A 302 -10.45 -8.62 0.89
C ILE A 302 -9.30 -9.21 1.70
N GLY A 303 -8.22 -8.49 1.76
CA GLY A 303 -6.97 -8.91 2.37
C GLY A 303 -6.17 -7.70 2.83
N ASP A 304 -4.92 -7.95 3.16
CA ASP A 304 -4.01 -6.92 3.64
C ASP A 304 -3.52 -6.01 2.50
N HIS A 305 -2.99 -4.85 2.86
CA HIS A 305 -2.18 -4.04 1.95
C HIS A 305 -0.86 -4.75 1.61
N THR A 306 -0.37 -4.54 0.40
CA THR A 306 0.94 -5.04 -0.05
C THR A 306 2.09 -4.20 0.49
N ALA A 307 3.32 -4.68 0.29
CA ALA A 307 4.52 -3.99 0.73
C ALA A 307 4.65 -2.57 0.16
N TYR A 308 4.18 -2.31 -1.08
CA TYR A 308 4.24 -0.96 -1.64
C TYR A 308 3.33 0.02 -0.90
N SER A 309 2.07 -0.32 -0.67
CA SER A 309 1.14 0.53 0.09
C SER A 309 1.67 0.81 1.49
N LYS A 310 2.11 -0.22 2.20
CA LYS A 310 2.65 -0.07 3.56
C LYS A 310 3.95 0.72 3.60
N TYR A 311 4.79 0.61 2.55
CA TYR A 311 6.02 1.37 2.45
C TYR A 311 5.74 2.86 2.17
N SER A 312 4.85 3.17 1.24
CA SER A 312 4.46 4.55 0.92
C SER A 312 3.78 5.28 2.09
N LEU A 313 3.07 4.54 2.96
CA LEU A 313 2.46 5.05 4.19
C LEU A 313 3.43 5.12 5.40
N GLY A 314 4.70 4.72 5.24
CA GLY A 314 5.69 4.74 6.33
C GLY A 314 5.52 3.62 7.36
N TRP A 315 4.78 2.55 7.02
CA TRP A 315 4.53 1.46 7.96
C TRP A 315 5.63 0.41 8.02
N ILE A 316 6.46 0.31 6.99
CA ILE A 316 7.57 -0.66 6.93
C ILE A 316 8.89 0.01 6.60
N GLU A 317 9.98 -0.71 6.92
CA GLU A 317 11.36 -0.36 6.64
C GLU A 317 11.99 -1.55 5.90
N PRO A 318 12.20 -1.47 4.58
CA PRO A 318 12.69 -2.62 3.81
C PRO A 318 14.18 -2.91 4.07
N TYR A 319 14.57 -4.16 3.85
CA TYR A 319 15.97 -4.55 3.69
C TYR A 319 16.41 -4.21 2.26
N VAL A 320 17.49 -3.45 2.11
CA VAL A 320 18.04 -3.02 0.82
C VAL A 320 19.29 -3.83 0.49
N VAL A 321 19.30 -4.47 -0.67
CA VAL A 321 20.43 -5.29 -1.14
C VAL A 321 21.40 -4.41 -1.90
N TYR A 322 22.70 -4.48 -1.57
CA TYR A 322 23.77 -3.73 -2.26
C TYR A 322 24.94 -4.60 -2.73
N ASP A 323 25.00 -5.88 -2.34
CA ASP A 323 26.01 -6.86 -2.76
C ASP A 323 25.42 -8.27 -2.64
N ASN A 324 26.19 -9.31 -2.91
CA ASN A 324 25.78 -10.68 -2.63
C ASN A 324 25.32 -10.83 -1.18
N ALA A 325 24.10 -11.33 -1.01
CA ALA A 325 23.48 -11.43 0.31
C ALA A 325 22.66 -12.72 0.46
N GLU A 326 22.45 -13.13 1.70
CA GLU A 326 21.43 -14.10 2.07
C GLU A 326 20.59 -13.49 3.19
N ILE A 327 19.29 -13.35 2.94
CA ILE A 327 18.37 -12.66 3.83
C ILE A 327 17.23 -13.61 4.18
N THR A 328 16.91 -13.71 5.47
CA THR A 328 15.73 -14.42 5.96
C THR A 328 14.70 -13.41 6.44
N ILE A 329 13.49 -13.52 5.90
CA ILE A 329 12.33 -12.68 6.24
C ILE A 329 11.20 -13.52 6.81
N LYS A 330 10.41 -12.90 7.68
CA LYS A 330 9.21 -13.49 8.29
C LYS A 330 7.98 -13.23 7.42
N PRO A 331 6.83 -13.88 7.72
CA PRO A 331 5.57 -13.57 7.04
C PRO A 331 5.27 -12.07 7.06
N PHE A 332 5.03 -11.51 5.88
CA PHE A 332 4.89 -10.07 5.71
C PHE A 332 3.71 -9.49 6.50
N GLU A 333 2.57 -10.18 6.52
CA GLU A 333 1.35 -9.72 7.20
C GLU A 333 1.53 -9.47 8.70
N SER A 334 2.47 -10.19 9.35
CA SER A 334 2.72 -10.10 10.81
C SER A 334 4.03 -9.39 11.17
N SER A 335 4.94 -9.17 10.22
CA SER A 335 6.28 -8.63 10.52
C SER A 335 6.61 -7.33 9.78
N GLY A 336 6.05 -7.10 8.61
CA GLY A 336 6.46 -6.01 7.71
C GLY A 336 7.83 -6.22 7.06
N ASP A 337 8.41 -7.42 7.13
CA ASP A 337 9.70 -7.71 6.51
C ASP A 337 9.56 -7.71 4.98
N ALA A 338 10.21 -6.78 4.32
CA ALA A 338 10.27 -6.67 2.86
C ALA A 338 11.72 -6.46 2.39
N ILE A 339 12.01 -6.82 1.14
CA ILE A 339 13.34 -6.64 0.55
C ILE A 339 13.20 -5.77 -0.70
N LEU A 340 14.03 -4.73 -0.81
CA LEU A 340 14.08 -3.79 -1.92
C LEU A 340 15.36 -3.99 -2.72
N ILE A 341 15.25 -3.96 -4.05
CA ILE A 341 16.36 -4.06 -4.99
C ILE A 341 16.33 -2.90 -5.96
N LYS A 342 17.32 -2.03 -5.86
CA LYS A 342 17.64 -0.94 -6.79
C LYS A 342 19.03 -0.42 -6.46
N ASP A 343 19.93 -0.30 -7.45
CA ASP A 343 21.32 0.11 -7.20
C ASP A 343 21.44 1.57 -6.75
N ASN A 344 20.71 2.49 -7.39
CA ASN A 344 20.76 3.93 -7.08
C ASN A 344 19.44 4.39 -6.46
N TRP A 345 18.90 3.61 -5.52
CA TRP A 345 17.64 3.94 -4.86
C TRP A 345 17.73 5.27 -4.08
N ASN A 346 16.69 6.09 -4.21
CA ASN A 346 16.64 7.46 -3.67
C ASN A 346 16.19 7.55 -2.19
N HIS A 347 16.15 6.44 -1.46
CA HIS A 347 15.69 6.35 -0.05
C HIS A 347 14.24 6.78 0.18
N SER A 348 13.39 6.66 -0.86
CA SER A 348 11.94 6.89 -0.75
C SER A 348 11.15 5.78 -1.43
N PRO A 349 9.84 5.65 -1.17
CA PRO A 349 8.98 4.77 -1.93
C PRO A 349 8.74 5.25 -3.38
N PHE A 350 9.15 6.49 -3.73
CA PHE A 350 8.89 7.12 -5.04
C PHE A 350 10.09 6.98 -5.98
N ASP A 351 10.36 5.76 -6.37
CA ASP A 351 11.41 5.35 -7.30
C ASP A 351 10.92 4.15 -8.12
N GLU A 352 11.77 3.60 -8.94
CA GLU A 352 11.53 2.34 -9.63
C GLU A 352 12.41 1.24 -9.03
N TYR A 353 11.82 0.14 -8.54
CA TYR A 353 12.53 -0.93 -7.86
C TYR A 353 11.77 -2.25 -7.88
N LEU A 354 12.46 -3.35 -7.53
CA LEU A 354 11.78 -4.58 -7.11
C LEU A 354 11.52 -4.56 -5.61
N LEU A 355 10.31 -4.95 -5.22
CA LEU A 355 9.91 -5.09 -3.82
C LEU A 355 9.43 -6.52 -3.56
N ILE A 356 9.98 -7.17 -2.54
CA ILE A 356 9.79 -8.59 -2.27
C ILE A 356 9.20 -8.78 -0.90
N GLU A 357 8.17 -9.61 -0.80
CA GLU A 357 7.55 -9.99 0.47
C GLU A 357 7.30 -11.50 0.55
N PHE A 358 7.30 -12.03 1.76
CA PHE A 358 6.90 -13.41 2.03
C PHE A 358 5.43 -13.48 2.40
N TYR A 359 4.60 -13.94 1.47
CA TYR A 359 3.16 -14.11 1.64
C TYR A 359 2.83 -15.39 2.40
N THR A 360 1.90 -15.26 3.36
CA THR A 360 1.20 -16.36 4.01
C THR A 360 -0.32 -16.10 4.00
N PRO A 361 -1.16 -17.14 3.82
CA PRO A 361 -2.62 -17.00 3.84
C PRO A 361 -3.16 -16.98 5.29
N THR A 362 -2.64 -16.05 6.10
CA THR A 362 -2.90 -15.90 7.53
C THR A 362 -3.21 -14.45 7.88
N GLY A 363 -3.72 -14.19 9.07
CA GLY A 363 -4.05 -12.82 9.52
C GLY A 363 -5.07 -12.15 8.58
N LEU A 364 -4.79 -10.94 8.16
CA LEU A 364 -5.66 -10.20 7.24
C LEU A 364 -5.84 -10.88 5.87
N ASN A 365 -4.92 -11.77 5.47
CA ASN A 365 -4.99 -12.50 4.21
C ASN A 365 -5.79 -13.82 4.31
N GLU A 366 -6.28 -14.20 5.50
CA GLU A 366 -6.96 -15.48 5.66
C GLU A 366 -8.26 -15.54 4.89
N LEU A 367 -9.06 -14.49 4.94
CA LEU A 367 -10.42 -14.50 4.40
C LEU A 367 -10.45 -14.63 2.87
N ASP A 368 -9.59 -13.93 2.15
CA ASP A 368 -9.52 -14.01 0.69
C ASP A 368 -8.87 -15.32 0.21
N SER A 369 -8.04 -15.95 1.04
CA SER A 369 -7.46 -17.26 0.78
C SER A 369 -8.48 -18.40 0.89
N LEU A 370 -9.50 -18.27 1.74
CA LEU A 370 -10.52 -19.27 1.98
C LEU A 370 -11.60 -19.29 0.91
N GLY A 371 -11.87 -18.17 0.26
CA GLY A 371 -12.98 -18.12 -0.67
C GLY A 371 -13.00 -16.89 -1.57
N LYS A 372 -14.04 -16.85 -2.40
CA LYS A 372 -14.31 -15.71 -3.28
C LYS A 372 -15.16 -14.69 -2.55
N TYR A 373 -14.70 -13.48 -2.46
CA TYR A 373 -15.48 -12.38 -1.94
C TYR A 373 -16.71 -12.13 -2.83
N ALA A 374 -17.89 -12.32 -2.27
CA ALA A 374 -19.20 -12.21 -2.95
C ALA A 374 -19.34 -12.97 -4.28
N GLY A 375 -18.42 -13.87 -4.61
CA GLY A 375 -18.37 -14.51 -5.92
C GLY A 375 -17.97 -13.59 -7.07
N ILE A 376 -17.61 -12.34 -6.81
CA ILE A 376 -17.13 -11.35 -7.78
C ILE A 376 -15.61 -11.30 -7.78
N TYR A 377 -15.00 -11.08 -6.61
CA TYR A 377 -13.54 -11.11 -6.48
C TYR A 377 -13.06 -12.54 -6.41
N PRO A 378 -11.92 -12.85 -7.02
CA PRO A 378 -11.39 -14.21 -7.04
C PRO A 378 -10.89 -14.62 -5.65
N GLN A 379 -10.80 -15.93 -5.43
CA GLN A 379 -10.04 -16.48 -4.32
C GLN A 379 -8.56 -16.21 -4.57
N MET A 380 -7.88 -15.63 -3.58
CA MET A 380 -6.46 -15.31 -3.65
C MET A 380 -5.58 -16.52 -3.32
N PHE A 381 -4.30 -16.27 -3.05
CA PHE A 381 -3.34 -17.32 -2.76
C PHE A 381 -3.71 -18.13 -1.52
N GLN A 382 -3.59 -19.45 -1.65
CA GLN A 382 -3.93 -20.41 -0.59
C GLN A 382 -2.68 -21.04 0.03
N THR A 383 -1.50 -20.72 -0.46
CA THR A 383 -0.23 -21.32 -0.05
C THR A 383 0.85 -20.27 0.12
N ASN A 384 1.76 -20.50 1.06
CA ASN A 384 2.93 -19.66 1.31
C ASN A 384 3.79 -19.52 0.05
N GLY A 385 4.40 -18.36 -0.16
CA GLY A 385 5.33 -18.12 -1.26
C GLY A 385 5.86 -16.70 -1.30
N ILE A 386 6.81 -16.47 -2.18
CA ILE A 386 7.41 -15.14 -2.36
C ILE A 386 6.66 -14.41 -3.48
N LYS A 387 6.23 -13.19 -3.18
CA LYS A 387 5.79 -12.20 -4.15
C LYS A 387 6.97 -11.32 -4.50
N ILE A 388 7.17 -11.06 -5.77
CA ILE A 388 8.12 -10.08 -6.29
C ILE A 388 7.31 -9.08 -7.09
N TYR A 389 7.33 -7.82 -6.65
CA TYR A 389 6.69 -6.73 -7.37
C TYR A 389 7.72 -5.90 -8.12
N HIS A 390 7.41 -5.51 -9.33
CA HIS A 390 8.01 -4.37 -9.99
C HIS A 390 7.16 -3.14 -9.66
N ILE A 391 7.76 -2.19 -8.99
CA ILE A 391 7.16 -0.91 -8.63
C ILE A 391 7.78 0.17 -9.49
N ASP A 392 6.95 1.03 -10.09
CA ASP A 392 7.37 2.25 -10.77
C ASP A 392 6.53 3.43 -10.28
N SER A 393 6.93 3.96 -9.16
CA SER A 393 6.28 5.06 -8.45
C SER A 393 7.00 6.40 -8.61
N ARG A 394 7.83 6.52 -9.63
CA ARG A 394 8.58 7.75 -9.91
C ARG A 394 7.65 8.95 -10.05
N LEU A 395 8.10 10.08 -9.54
CA LEU A 395 7.36 11.34 -9.57
C LEU A 395 7.76 12.22 -10.75
N GLY A 396 6.86 13.11 -11.10
CA GLY A 396 7.09 14.12 -12.11
C GLY A 396 5.91 15.06 -12.25
N TYR A 397 5.90 15.82 -13.33
CA TYR A 397 4.87 16.82 -13.64
C TYR A 397 4.62 16.94 -15.14
N TYR A 398 3.49 17.51 -15.53
CA TYR A 398 3.21 17.80 -16.93
C TYR A 398 3.69 19.20 -17.33
N GLU A 399 4.58 19.26 -18.34
CA GLU A 399 4.91 20.48 -19.07
C GLU A 399 4.16 20.49 -20.42
N GLY A 400 3.00 21.12 -20.46
CA GLY A 400 2.09 20.99 -21.60
C GLY A 400 1.59 19.56 -21.78
N PRO A 401 1.76 18.92 -22.97
CA PRO A 401 1.36 17.53 -23.17
C PRO A 401 2.43 16.49 -22.75
N SER A 402 3.61 16.93 -22.30
CA SER A 402 4.75 16.06 -22.02
C SER A 402 4.93 15.87 -20.53
N PHE A 403 5.03 14.62 -20.09
CA PHE A 403 5.41 14.31 -18.72
C PHE A 403 6.93 14.47 -18.54
N LYS A 404 7.33 15.01 -17.41
CA LYS A 404 8.73 15.21 -17.00
C LYS A 404 8.95 14.52 -15.67
N TYR A 405 9.85 13.55 -15.64
CA TYR A 405 10.30 12.94 -14.39
C TYR A 405 11.23 13.90 -13.65
N TYR A 406 11.15 13.90 -12.33
CA TYR A 406 12.21 14.49 -11.52
C TYR A 406 13.47 13.63 -11.64
N THR A 407 14.64 14.29 -11.68
CA THR A 407 15.96 13.62 -11.75
C THR A 407 16.62 13.50 -10.39
N ASP A 408 16.30 14.39 -9.48
CA ASP A 408 16.67 14.34 -8.07
C ASP A 408 15.50 14.88 -7.25
N ILE A 409 14.68 13.97 -6.80
CA ILE A 409 13.40 14.30 -6.15
C ILE A 409 13.58 15.04 -4.83
N ILE A 410 14.71 14.84 -4.14
CA ILE A 410 14.98 15.46 -2.83
C ILE A 410 15.39 16.91 -3.03
N ASP A 411 16.35 17.16 -3.93
CA ASP A 411 16.78 18.52 -4.28
C ASP A 411 15.63 19.32 -4.91
N ASP A 412 14.82 18.67 -5.76
CA ASP A 412 13.65 19.29 -6.40
C ASP A 412 12.58 19.68 -5.36
N LYS A 413 12.41 18.89 -4.28
CA LYS A 413 11.51 19.23 -3.16
C LYS A 413 11.96 20.49 -2.42
N ASP A 414 13.24 20.65 -2.15
CA ASP A 414 13.79 21.79 -1.43
C ASP A 414 13.70 23.09 -2.25
N ASP A 415 13.78 23.00 -3.57
CA ASP A 415 13.57 24.11 -4.51
C ASP A 415 12.08 24.47 -4.72
N GLY A 416 11.17 23.67 -4.19
CA GLY A 416 9.72 23.80 -4.32
C GLY A 416 9.18 23.03 -5.52
N TRP A 417 8.50 21.92 -5.25
CA TRP A 417 7.84 21.13 -6.29
C TRP A 417 6.82 21.95 -7.08
N ASP A 418 6.69 21.64 -8.36
CA ASP A 418 5.56 22.10 -9.16
C ASP A 418 4.24 21.65 -8.52
N THR A 419 3.24 22.52 -8.49
CA THR A 419 1.90 22.21 -7.95
C THR A 419 1.16 21.10 -8.73
N SER A 420 1.76 20.58 -9.78
CA SER A 420 1.29 19.44 -10.58
C SER A 420 2.13 18.17 -10.37
N THR A 421 2.95 18.11 -9.32
CA THR A 421 3.73 16.91 -8.95
C THR A 421 2.80 15.73 -8.73
N GLN A 422 3.06 14.60 -9.38
CA GLN A 422 2.23 13.39 -9.30
C GLN A 422 3.03 12.13 -9.63
N LEU A 423 2.46 10.98 -9.30
CA LEU A 423 2.95 9.70 -9.79
C LEU A 423 2.93 9.68 -11.33
N ALA A 424 4.02 9.21 -11.92
CA ALA A 424 4.11 9.07 -13.38
C ALA A 424 3.21 7.96 -13.92
N HIS A 425 2.95 6.94 -13.11
CA HIS A 425 2.26 5.72 -13.51
C HIS A 425 1.11 5.37 -12.58
N SER A 426 0.09 4.78 -13.17
CA SER A 426 -1.07 4.17 -12.53
C SER A 426 -1.24 2.75 -13.07
N ASN A 427 -1.95 1.89 -12.35
CA ASN A 427 -2.34 0.60 -12.90
C ASN A 427 -3.42 0.74 -13.97
N THR A 428 -4.15 1.87 -14.00
CA THR A 428 -5.05 2.23 -15.11
C THR A 428 -4.27 2.85 -16.26
N SER A 429 -4.27 2.20 -17.41
CA SER A 429 -3.44 2.59 -18.57
C SER A 429 -3.70 4.00 -19.09
N SER A 430 -4.95 4.51 -18.97
CA SER A 430 -5.33 5.85 -19.39
C SER A 430 -4.81 6.97 -18.47
N GLU A 431 -4.39 6.65 -17.26
CA GLU A 431 -3.89 7.57 -16.25
C GLU A 431 -2.36 7.58 -16.15
N SER A 432 -1.69 6.59 -16.70
CA SER A 432 -0.23 6.56 -16.80
C SER A 432 0.30 7.49 -17.89
N CYS A 433 1.41 8.17 -17.63
CA CYS A 433 2.12 8.96 -18.64
C CYS A 433 2.67 8.07 -19.77
N ASN A 434 2.97 6.81 -19.47
CA ASN A 434 3.21 5.75 -20.44
C ASN A 434 2.28 4.56 -20.12
N LYS A 435 1.35 4.25 -21.02
CA LYS A 435 0.31 3.22 -20.85
C LYS A 435 0.85 1.81 -20.60
N ASP A 436 2.09 1.52 -21.00
CA ASP A 436 2.72 0.21 -20.88
C ASP A 436 3.44 0.04 -19.54
N TYR A 437 3.72 1.14 -18.82
CA TYR A 437 4.31 1.15 -17.49
C TYR A 437 3.21 1.17 -16.42
N LYS A 438 3.45 0.48 -15.31
CA LYS A 438 2.48 0.28 -14.23
C LYS A 438 3.07 0.64 -12.89
N LEU A 439 2.25 1.25 -12.03
CA LEU A 439 2.65 1.60 -10.67
C LEU A 439 3.03 0.35 -9.87
N VAL A 440 2.17 -0.65 -9.85
CA VAL A 440 2.37 -1.91 -9.13
C VAL A 440 2.14 -3.09 -10.07
N ARG A 441 3.14 -3.95 -10.20
CA ARG A 441 3.06 -5.14 -11.02
C ARG A 441 3.62 -6.35 -10.29
N LEU A 442 2.80 -7.37 -10.10
CA LEU A 442 3.26 -8.67 -9.65
C LEU A 442 4.04 -9.37 -10.78
N LEU A 443 5.28 -9.74 -10.52
CA LEU A 443 6.08 -10.57 -11.44
C LEU A 443 5.67 -12.02 -11.26
N GLU A 444 5.15 -12.60 -12.35
CA GLU A 444 4.62 -13.95 -12.31
C GLU A 444 5.76 -14.98 -12.37
N ARG A 445 5.76 -15.94 -11.46
CA ARG A 445 6.68 -17.08 -11.51
C ARG A 445 6.78 -17.66 -12.93
N GLY A 446 8.00 -17.84 -13.44
CA GLY A 446 8.25 -18.33 -14.79
C GLY A 446 8.16 -17.28 -15.89
N GLY A 447 8.14 -15.98 -15.55
CA GLY A 447 8.27 -14.88 -16.51
C GLY A 447 7.10 -14.76 -17.48
N THR A 448 5.88 -15.03 -17.02
CA THR A 448 4.66 -14.85 -17.83
C THR A 448 4.01 -13.50 -17.54
N ASN A 449 3.13 -13.07 -18.43
CA ASN A 449 2.39 -11.80 -18.34
C ASN A 449 0.87 -12.04 -18.42
N PHE A 450 0.36 -13.01 -17.67
CA PHE A 450 -1.08 -13.32 -17.69
C PHE A 450 -1.91 -12.20 -17.07
N LEU A 451 -1.38 -11.51 -16.06
CA LEU A 451 -2.06 -10.40 -15.38
C LEU A 451 -2.30 -9.17 -16.28
N ASN A 452 -1.57 -9.05 -17.40
CA ASN A 452 -1.89 -8.05 -18.41
C ASN A 452 -3.19 -8.33 -19.18
N LYS A 453 -3.84 -9.48 -18.96
CA LYS A 453 -5.07 -9.84 -19.65
C LYS A 453 -6.28 -9.46 -18.82
N LYS A 454 -7.32 -8.97 -19.48
CA LYS A 454 -8.59 -8.61 -18.84
C LYS A 454 -9.17 -9.76 -18.01
N GLY A 455 -9.51 -9.46 -16.75
CA GLY A 455 -10.19 -10.39 -15.85
C GLY A 455 -9.33 -11.56 -15.36
N VAL A 456 -8.01 -11.46 -15.45
CA VAL A 456 -7.09 -12.45 -14.88
C VAL A 456 -6.64 -11.98 -13.50
N ALA A 457 -6.88 -12.80 -12.49
CA ALA A 457 -6.40 -12.60 -11.13
C ALA A 457 -5.16 -13.45 -10.84
N ALA A 458 -4.43 -13.08 -9.81
CA ALA A 458 -3.30 -13.84 -9.30
C ALA A 458 -3.71 -15.24 -8.82
N LYS A 459 -2.77 -16.18 -8.87
CA LYS A 459 -2.96 -17.59 -8.51
C LYS A 459 -1.70 -18.14 -7.86
N ASP A 460 -1.82 -19.14 -7.00
CA ASP A 460 -0.70 -19.83 -6.34
C ASP A 460 0.46 -20.22 -7.26
N THR A 461 0.16 -20.48 -8.55
CA THR A 461 1.18 -20.79 -9.55
C THR A 461 2.07 -19.62 -9.93
N MET A 462 1.69 -18.40 -9.56
CA MET A 462 2.44 -17.16 -9.80
C MET A 462 3.39 -16.81 -8.64
N LEU A 463 3.20 -17.44 -7.47
CA LEU A 463 4.12 -17.29 -6.35
C LEU A 463 5.42 -18.06 -6.60
N PHE A 464 6.55 -17.46 -6.27
CA PHE A 464 7.83 -18.15 -6.24
C PHE A 464 7.89 -19.08 -5.02
N LYS A 465 8.43 -20.27 -5.22
CA LYS A 465 8.50 -21.36 -4.25
C LYS A 465 9.96 -21.72 -3.97
N GLU A 466 10.18 -22.52 -2.91
CA GLU A 466 11.50 -23.06 -2.61
C GLU A 466 12.11 -23.75 -3.83
N GLY A 467 13.35 -23.38 -4.15
CA GLY A 467 14.10 -23.88 -5.31
C GLY A 467 13.86 -23.11 -6.61
N ASP A 468 12.96 -22.13 -6.65
CA ASP A 468 12.81 -21.25 -7.81
C ASP A 468 13.94 -20.21 -7.85
N VAL A 469 14.17 -19.70 -9.06
CA VAL A 469 15.13 -18.64 -9.34
C VAL A 469 14.43 -17.56 -10.15
N PHE A 470 14.58 -16.32 -9.71
CA PHE A 470 14.30 -15.14 -10.53
C PHE A 470 15.61 -14.73 -11.22
N ASP A 471 15.61 -14.79 -12.54
CA ASP A 471 16.70 -14.32 -13.39
C ASP A 471 16.15 -13.22 -14.30
N PRO A 472 16.61 -11.97 -14.21
CA PRO A 472 16.05 -10.86 -14.98
C PRO A 472 16.16 -11.07 -16.50
N PHE A 473 17.13 -11.84 -16.99
CA PHE A 473 17.24 -12.16 -18.41
C PHE A 473 16.18 -13.14 -18.92
N ASP A 474 15.52 -13.87 -18.03
CA ASP A 474 14.42 -14.79 -18.34
C ASP A 474 13.03 -14.18 -18.11
N PHE A 475 12.96 -12.93 -17.61
CA PHE A 475 11.71 -12.27 -17.23
C PHE A 475 11.38 -11.07 -18.11
N ASN A 476 10.10 -10.96 -18.43
CA ASN A 476 9.49 -9.79 -19.03
C ASN A 476 9.02 -8.84 -17.94
N LEU A 477 9.71 -7.74 -17.71
CA LEU A 477 9.30 -6.69 -16.77
C LEU A 477 8.33 -5.71 -17.40
N VAL A 478 8.47 -5.47 -18.68
CA VAL A 478 7.56 -4.71 -19.55
C VAL A 478 7.11 -5.59 -20.72
N LEU A 479 6.22 -5.12 -21.54
CA LEU A 479 5.68 -5.88 -22.69
C LEU A 479 6.75 -6.26 -23.74
N ASP A 480 7.91 -5.61 -23.74
CA ASP A 480 8.94 -5.70 -24.76
C ASP A 480 10.19 -6.56 -24.41
N GLU A 481 10.15 -7.34 -23.33
CA GLU A 481 11.21 -8.30 -22.98
C GLU A 481 12.55 -7.66 -22.60
N ASP A 482 12.57 -6.76 -21.61
CA ASP A 482 13.80 -6.12 -21.14
C ASP A 482 14.26 -6.63 -19.77
N GLU A 483 15.56 -6.85 -19.62
CA GLU A 483 16.26 -7.07 -18.34
C GLU A 483 16.49 -5.77 -17.55
N HIS A 484 15.86 -4.67 -18.01
CA HIS A 484 15.98 -3.34 -17.43
C HIS A 484 14.70 -2.92 -16.70
N PHE A 485 14.87 -2.01 -15.76
CA PHE A 485 13.81 -1.15 -15.30
C PHE A 485 13.33 -0.20 -16.42
N ASN A 486 12.16 0.39 -16.26
CA ASN A 486 11.61 1.37 -17.23
C ASN A 486 12.49 2.63 -17.36
N ASP A 487 13.32 2.96 -16.36
CA ASP A 487 14.31 4.03 -16.38
C ASP A 487 15.58 3.68 -17.16
N GLY A 488 15.73 2.43 -17.56
CA GLY A 488 16.86 1.90 -18.33
C GLY A 488 18.02 1.34 -17.50
N GLU A 489 17.92 1.33 -16.19
CA GLU A 489 18.91 0.67 -15.32
C GLU A 489 18.75 -0.85 -15.37
N TYR A 490 19.86 -1.60 -15.30
CA TYR A 490 19.83 -3.05 -15.23
C TYR A 490 19.39 -3.57 -13.88
N ILE A 491 18.65 -4.66 -13.86
CA ILE A 491 18.42 -5.43 -12.64
C ILE A 491 19.64 -6.33 -12.43
N ASN A 492 20.48 -5.96 -11.48
CA ASN A 492 21.81 -6.52 -11.31
C ASN A 492 21.87 -7.77 -10.40
N TYR A 493 20.72 -8.43 -10.14
CA TYR A 493 20.66 -9.56 -9.22
C TYR A 493 19.88 -10.73 -9.77
N VAL A 494 20.45 -11.94 -9.62
CA VAL A 494 19.71 -13.20 -9.63
C VAL A 494 19.24 -13.48 -8.20
N ILE A 495 17.99 -13.92 -8.02
CA ILE A 495 17.40 -14.20 -6.72
C ILE A 495 17.04 -15.68 -6.63
N GLU A 496 17.69 -16.41 -5.73
CA GLU A 496 17.41 -17.83 -5.44
C GLU A 496 16.47 -17.91 -4.21
N ILE A 497 15.35 -18.60 -4.32
CA ILE A 497 14.47 -18.92 -3.19
C ILE A 497 15.01 -20.16 -2.50
N VAL A 498 15.81 -19.98 -1.45
CA VAL A 498 16.59 -21.05 -0.82
C VAL A 498 15.73 -21.95 0.05
N LYS A 499 14.82 -21.36 0.83
CA LYS A 499 13.99 -22.07 1.81
C LYS A 499 12.67 -21.33 2.04
N ILE A 500 11.59 -22.09 2.21
CA ILE A 500 10.30 -21.57 2.67
C ILE A 500 9.75 -22.52 3.74
N THR A 501 9.34 -21.97 4.88
CA THR A 501 8.57 -22.63 5.93
C THR A 501 7.28 -21.86 6.20
N ASP A 502 6.52 -22.20 7.22
CA ASP A 502 5.37 -21.41 7.65
C ASP A 502 5.78 -20.15 8.44
N GLU A 503 7.02 -20.10 8.95
CA GLU A 503 7.50 -19.04 9.85
C GLU A 503 8.53 -18.10 9.19
N GLU A 504 9.20 -18.55 8.14
CA GLU A 504 10.27 -17.79 7.50
C GLU A 504 10.53 -18.20 6.06
N ALA A 505 11.07 -17.30 5.28
CA ALA A 505 11.63 -17.56 3.96
C ALA A 505 13.06 -16.99 3.85
N THR A 506 13.96 -17.79 3.26
CA THR A 506 15.36 -17.38 3.01
C THR A 506 15.59 -17.21 1.52
N LEU A 507 16.07 -16.02 1.14
CA LEU A 507 16.40 -15.66 -0.23
C LEU A 507 17.90 -15.35 -0.32
N LYS A 508 18.51 -15.75 -1.44
CA LYS A 508 19.89 -15.45 -1.75
C LYS A 508 19.99 -14.58 -2.99
N PHE A 509 20.73 -13.50 -2.88
CA PHE A 509 20.96 -12.50 -3.91
C PHE A 509 22.37 -12.65 -4.45
N ILE A 510 22.48 -12.75 -5.77
CA ILE A 510 23.75 -12.97 -6.48
C ILE A 510 23.91 -11.84 -7.48
N VAL A 511 24.95 -11.03 -7.30
CA VAL A 511 25.27 -9.93 -8.21
C VAL A 511 25.65 -10.48 -9.58
N ILE A 512 25.03 -9.94 -10.62
CA ILE A 512 25.35 -10.23 -12.01
C ILE A 512 26.53 -9.36 -12.43
N ASP A 513 27.69 -9.99 -12.65
CA ASP A 513 28.91 -9.29 -13.04
C ASP A 513 28.90 -8.87 -14.53
N GLU A 514 29.78 -7.93 -14.89
CA GLU A 514 29.92 -7.39 -16.25
C GLU A 514 30.33 -8.44 -17.30
N GLU A 515 30.89 -9.59 -16.88
CA GLU A 515 31.22 -10.67 -17.80
C GLU A 515 29.99 -11.51 -18.13
N LEU A 516 29.13 -11.74 -17.15
CA LEU A 516 27.84 -12.41 -17.35
C LEU A 516 26.90 -11.57 -18.23
N LYS A 517 26.83 -10.25 -18.00
CA LYS A 517 26.04 -9.34 -18.86
C LYS A 517 26.44 -9.44 -20.34
N LYS A 518 27.73 -9.60 -20.65
CA LYS A 518 28.24 -9.76 -22.03
C LYS A 518 27.89 -11.10 -22.69
N VAL A 519 27.56 -12.11 -21.91
CA VAL A 519 27.17 -13.43 -22.44
C VAL A 519 25.71 -13.41 -22.91
N TYR A 520 24.90 -12.56 -22.33
CA TYR A 520 23.47 -12.42 -22.66
C TYR A 520 23.18 -11.33 -23.72
N GLN A 521 24.12 -10.42 -23.98
CA GLN A 521 24.11 -9.49 -25.12
C GLN A 521 24.60 -10.16 -26.42
#